data_a7e5c9b0186e631c0e931c3049155079
#
_entry.id   a7e5c9b0186e631c0e931c3049155079
#
_cell.length_a   1.000
_cell.length_b   1.000
_cell.length_c   1.000
_cell.angle_alpha   90.00
_cell.angle_beta   90.00
_cell.angle_gamma   90.00
#
_symmetry.space_group_name_H-M   'P 1'
#
loop_
_entity.id
_entity.type
_entity.pdbx_description
1 polymer ?
#
loop_
_entity_poly.entity_id
_entity_poly.type
_entity_poly.pdbx_seq_one_letter_code
_entity_poly.pdbx_strand_id
1 'polypeptide(L)'
;MAVKSPTSNQEQLSFNQFKKEVLNDYKVAVISRECSLLGRREVLTGKAKFGIFGDGKEVPQLAMAKAFKKGDFRSGYYRDQTFMMAIGELTPQQFFAGLYANPDIKADPMSAGRQMGGHFSTSSLDENGQFKNLTEQYNSSSDISPTAGQMPRLLGIAQASKMYRNVSELKDPKFSNNGNEISWGTIGNASTSEGIFFETINAAGVLQVPMIINVWDDAYGISVPAKLQTTKENISEILKGFQRDENSKGYEIFTVSGWDYVKLTETYNKAAKIAREEHIPILIHVKELTQPQGHSTSGSHERYKSKERLLWEKQHDCIAKMRDWIIEFELKDSNNNIFKFVSSEEELIRIEKEAKKTVNQARRDAWADFLNPINLFGDWMKNFIDYTAARNKRLMKDLVLCFSDGSEWTIRVV
;
A
#
# COMPACT_ATOMS: atom_id res chain seq x y z
N MET A 1 -1.02 45.86 -25.26
CA MET A 1 -0.05 45.12 -24.39
C MET A 1 -0.43 43.65 -24.42
N ALA A 2 0.39 42.82 -25.05
CA ALA A 2 0.13 41.38 -25.16
C ALA A 2 0.49 40.69 -23.85
N VAL A 3 -0.48 40.04 -23.24
CA VAL A 3 -0.28 39.21 -22.03
C VAL A 3 0.47 37.96 -22.47
N LYS A 4 1.72 37.80 -22.06
CA LYS A 4 2.49 36.58 -22.22
C LYS A 4 1.88 35.50 -21.33
N SER A 5 1.40 34.41 -21.94
CA SER A 5 1.02 33.19 -21.27
C SER A 5 2.24 32.59 -20.51
N PRO A 6 2.11 32.10 -19.27
CA PRO A 6 3.20 31.41 -18.60
C PRO A 6 3.42 30.06 -19.29
N THR A 7 4.58 29.88 -19.89
CA THR A 7 5.06 28.59 -20.37
C THR A 7 5.32 27.69 -19.18
N SER A 8 4.40 26.79 -18.89
CA SER A 8 4.68 25.66 -18.02
C SER A 8 5.62 24.72 -18.80
N ASN A 9 6.87 24.59 -18.35
CA ASN A 9 7.76 23.49 -18.73
C ASN A 9 7.19 22.18 -18.14
N GLN A 10 6.15 21.66 -18.76
CA GLN A 10 5.84 20.24 -18.64
C GLN A 10 6.80 19.55 -19.62
N GLU A 11 7.79 18.82 -19.09
CA GLU A 11 8.57 17.90 -19.89
C GLU A 11 7.60 16.92 -20.57
N GLN A 12 7.45 17.05 -21.88
CA GLN A 12 6.67 16.11 -22.68
C GLN A 12 7.43 14.78 -22.70
N LEU A 13 6.89 13.78 -21.99
CA LEU A 13 7.40 12.41 -22.06
C LEU A 13 7.38 11.91 -23.50
N SER A 14 8.48 11.34 -23.99
CA SER A 14 8.46 10.62 -25.25
C SER A 14 7.52 9.42 -25.15
N PHE A 15 6.91 8.99 -26.27
CA PHE A 15 6.06 7.80 -26.25
C PHE A 15 6.77 6.57 -25.65
N ASN A 16 8.06 6.40 -25.92
CA ASN A 16 8.84 5.26 -25.39
C ASN A 16 8.98 5.32 -23.86
N GLN A 17 9.12 6.51 -23.28
CA GLN A 17 9.13 6.69 -21.82
C GLN A 17 7.75 6.36 -21.24
N PHE A 18 6.69 6.89 -21.83
CA PHE A 18 5.31 6.61 -21.44
C PHE A 18 4.99 5.12 -21.52
N LYS A 19 5.32 4.45 -22.62
CA LYS A 19 5.20 3.00 -22.78
C LYS A 19 5.93 2.24 -21.66
N LYS A 20 7.18 2.62 -21.36
CA LYS A 20 7.99 1.98 -20.31
C LYS A 20 7.33 2.14 -18.94
N GLU A 21 6.82 3.31 -18.62
CA GLU A 21 6.12 3.57 -17.36
C GLU A 21 4.84 2.73 -17.23
N VAL A 22 3.99 2.71 -18.25
CA VAL A 22 2.74 1.95 -18.25
C VAL A 22 3.01 0.45 -18.07
N LEU A 23 3.97 -0.11 -18.80
CA LEU A 23 4.31 -1.53 -18.69
C LEU A 23 4.96 -1.87 -17.34
N ASN A 24 5.73 -0.95 -16.76
CA ASN A 24 6.26 -1.10 -15.41
C ASN A 24 5.15 -1.07 -14.37
N ASP A 25 4.21 -0.16 -14.47
CA ASP A 25 3.05 -0.08 -13.58
C ASP A 25 2.24 -1.37 -13.65
N TYR A 26 1.97 -1.87 -14.86
CA TYR A 26 1.29 -3.15 -15.04
C TYR A 26 2.05 -4.31 -14.36
N LYS A 27 3.38 -4.35 -14.53
CA LYS A 27 4.23 -5.37 -13.88
C LYS A 27 4.12 -5.29 -12.35
N VAL A 28 4.17 -4.09 -11.76
CA VAL A 28 4.03 -3.89 -10.31
C VAL A 28 2.64 -4.32 -9.83
N ALA A 29 1.58 -4.00 -10.57
CA ALA A 29 0.22 -4.45 -10.25
C ALA A 29 0.14 -5.99 -10.21
N VAL A 30 0.67 -6.66 -11.22
CA VAL A 30 0.69 -8.13 -11.29
C VAL A 30 1.53 -8.73 -10.15
N ILE A 31 2.70 -8.17 -9.86
CA ILE A 31 3.54 -8.62 -8.71
C ILE A 31 2.75 -8.50 -7.40
N SER A 32 2.11 -7.38 -7.14
CA SER A 32 1.33 -7.17 -5.93
C SER A 32 0.15 -8.16 -5.82
N ARG A 33 -0.57 -8.40 -6.92
CA ARG A 33 -1.64 -9.40 -6.97
C ARG A 33 -1.12 -10.81 -6.69
N GLU A 34 -0.02 -11.21 -7.30
CA GLU A 34 0.59 -12.52 -7.06
C GLU A 34 1.07 -12.66 -5.61
N CYS A 35 1.59 -11.60 -4.99
CA CYS A 35 1.89 -11.58 -3.55
C CYS A 35 0.64 -11.87 -2.70
N SER A 36 -0.49 -11.25 -3.03
CA SER A 36 -1.77 -11.48 -2.33
C SER A 36 -2.25 -12.92 -2.49
N LEU A 37 -2.22 -13.45 -3.72
CA LEU A 37 -2.66 -14.82 -4.02
C LEU A 37 -1.80 -15.88 -3.30
N LEU A 38 -0.47 -15.73 -3.34
CA LEU A 38 0.43 -16.62 -2.64
C LEU A 38 0.38 -16.41 -1.13
N GLY A 39 0.28 -15.18 -0.65
CA GLY A 39 0.14 -14.88 0.76
C GLY A 39 -1.07 -15.58 1.38
N ARG A 40 -2.22 -15.54 0.70
CA ARG A 40 -3.41 -16.29 1.13
C ARG A 40 -3.13 -17.80 1.21
N ARG A 41 -2.42 -18.37 0.22
CA ARG A 41 -2.04 -19.78 0.22
C ARG A 41 -1.14 -20.14 1.40
N GLU A 42 -0.15 -19.32 1.71
CA GLU A 42 0.76 -19.54 2.85
C GLU A 42 0.01 -19.54 4.19
N VAL A 43 -1.04 -18.71 4.33
CA VAL A 43 -1.91 -18.74 5.51
C VAL A 43 -2.77 -20.02 5.54
N LEU A 44 -3.42 -20.36 4.41
CA LEU A 44 -4.27 -21.55 4.35
C LEU A 44 -3.51 -22.87 4.53
N THR A 45 -2.21 -22.89 4.22
CA THR A 45 -1.31 -24.03 4.46
C THR A 45 -0.61 -24.00 5.82
N GLY A 46 -0.93 -23.03 6.70
CA GLY A 46 -0.47 -22.96 8.08
C GLY A 46 0.91 -22.34 8.30
N LYS A 47 1.62 -21.92 7.24
CA LYS A 47 2.94 -21.26 7.37
C LYS A 47 2.86 -19.85 7.93
N ALA A 48 1.79 -19.14 7.62
CA ALA A 48 1.46 -17.86 8.22
C ALA A 48 0.13 -17.95 8.97
N LYS A 49 -0.08 -17.07 9.96
CA LYS A 49 -1.24 -17.20 10.86
C LYS A 49 -2.45 -16.39 10.41
N PHE A 50 -2.23 -15.26 9.75
CA PHE A 50 -3.28 -14.36 9.27
C PHE A 50 -2.81 -13.59 8.04
N GLY A 51 -3.74 -13.28 7.13
CA GLY A 51 -3.47 -12.46 5.95
C GLY A 51 -4.65 -11.55 5.63
N ILE A 52 -4.31 -10.31 5.31
CA ILE A 52 -5.21 -9.28 4.82
C ILE A 52 -4.47 -8.51 3.74
N PHE A 53 -5.00 -8.49 2.52
CA PHE A 53 -4.23 -8.07 1.35
C PHE A 53 -4.92 -6.96 0.58
N GLY A 54 -4.14 -6.26 -0.26
CA GLY A 54 -4.61 -5.12 -1.05
C GLY A 54 -5.13 -5.47 -2.45
N ASP A 55 -5.41 -6.74 -2.72
CA ASP A 55 -5.92 -7.19 -4.02
C ASP A 55 -7.23 -6.48 -4.43
N GLY A 56 -7.32 -6.14 -5.72
CA GLY A 56 -8.42 -5.36 -6.29
C GLY A 56 -8.28 -3.85 -6.17
N LYS A 57 -7.17 -3.36 -5.62
CA LYS A 57 -6.88 -1.93 -5.41
C LYS A 57 -5.52 -1.51 -5.99
N GLU A 58 -4.96 -2.33 -6.90
CA GLU A 58 -3.61 -2.13 -7.43
C GLU A 58 -3.52 -0.87 -8.29
N VAL A 59 -4.42 -0.71 -9.24
CA VAL A 59 -4.34 0.38 -10.22
C VAL A 59 -4.48 1.78 -9.59
N PRO A 60 -5.44 2.05 -8.68
CA PRO A 60 -5.49 3.36 -8.04
C PRO A 60 -4.28 3.63 -7.14
N GLN A 61 -3.67 2.61 -6.53
CA GLN A 61 -2.45 2.77 -5.75
C GLN A 61 -1.23 3.11 -6.62
N LEU A 62 -1.15 2.59 -7.85
CA LEU A 62 -0.14 2.99 -8.83
C LEU A 62 -0.31 4.46 -9.23
N ALA A 63 -1.55 4.88 -9.52
CA ALA A 63 -1.84 6.27 -9.86
C ALA A 63 -1.50 7.24 -8.70
N MET A 64 -1.82 6.86 -7.46
CA MET A 64 -1.42 7.59 -6.25
C MET A 64 0.11 7.68 -6.15
N ALA A 65 0.84 6.60 -6.38
CA ALA A 65 2.29 6.55 -6.30
C ALA A 65 2.97 7.48 -7.33
N LYS A 66 2.40 7.65 -8.51
CA LYS A 66 2.90 8.60 -9.53
C LYS A 66 2.84 10.06 -9.07
N ALA A 67 1.85 10.43 -8.28
CA ALA A 67 1.67 11.79 -7.77
C ALA A 67 2.42 12.04 -6.45
N PHE A 68 2.79 10.98 -5.75
CA PHE A 68 3.53 11.02 -4.48
C PHE A 68 5.00 11.37 -4.73
N LYS A 69 5.53 12.34 -4.00
CA LYS A 69 6.91 12.81 -4.17
C LYS A 69 7.75 12.55 -2.93
N LYS A 70 9.07 12.54 -3.08
CA LYS A 70 9.99 12.59 -1.94
C LYS A 70 9.66 13.82 -1.08
N GLY A 71 9.71 13.63 0.23
CA GLY A 71 9.26 14.61 1.20
C GLY A 71 7.80 14.44 1.63
N ASP A 72 6.92 13.96 0.75
CA ASP A 72 5.54 13.66 1.12
C ASP A 72 5.47 12.55 2.18
N PHE A 73 4.39 12.55 2.97
CA PHE A 73 4.14 11.55 4.00
C PHE A 73 2.86 10.76 3.71
N ARG A 74 2.97 9.44 3.84
CA ARG A 74 1.81 8.56 3.89
C ARG A 74 1.40 8.29 5.34
N SER A 75 0.10 8.39 5.64
CA SER A 75 -0.54 7.86 6.84
C SER A 75 -1.72 6.99 6.40
N GLY A 76 -1.43 5.73 6.13
CA GLY A 76 -2.35 4.80 5.46
C GLY A 76 -2.70 3.58 6.32
N TYR A 77 -3.07 2.49 5.65
CA TYR A 77 -3.48 1.27 6.30
C TYR A 77 -3.06 0.01 5.50
N TYR A 78 -3.35 -1.15 6.01
CA TYR A 78 -2.84 -2.47 5.60
C TYR A 78 -3.06 -2.87 4.13
N ARG A 79 -3.91 -2.20 3.35
CA ARG A 79 -4.13 -2.56 1.94
C ARG A 79 -3.21 -1.83 0.96
N ASP A 80 -2.32 -0.96 1.42
CA ASP A 80 -1.49 -0.11 0.57
C ASP A 80 -0.22 -0.80 0.04
N GLN A 81 -0.20 -2.13 -0.02
CA GLN A 81 0.98 -2.89 -0.45
C GLN A 81 1.46 -2.53 -1.86
N THR A 82 0.53 -2.30 -2.81
CA THR A 82 0.90 -1.94 -4.18
C THR A 82 1.53 -0.56 -4.23
N PHE A 83 0.99 0.39 -3.46
CA PHE A 83 1.58 1.72 -3.34
C PHE A 83 3.01 1.64 -2.80
N MET A 84 3.25 0.89 -1.72
CA MET A 84 4.58 0.73 -1.14
C MET A 84 5.56 0.04 -2.10
N MET A 85 5.10 -0.94 -2.89
CA MET A 85 5.90 -1.55 -3.95
C MET A 85 6.21 -0.57 -5.09
N ALA A 86 5.25 0.26 -5.47
CA ALA A 86 5.39 1.21 -6.57
C ALA A 86 6.39 2.33 -6.27
N ILE A 87 6.44 2.81 -5.01
CA ILE A 87 7.44 3.80 -4.57
C ILE A 87 8.79 3.17 -4.23
N GLY A 88 8.92 1.84 -4.28
CA GLY A 88 10.18 1.11 -4.03
C GLY A 88 10.50 0.83 -2.57
N GLU A 89 9.56 1.09 -1.65
CA GLU A 89 9.76 0.91 -0.20
C GLU A 89 9.35 -0.49 0.30
N LEU A 90 8.80 -1.35 -0.57
CA LEU A 90 8.43 -2.72 -0.25
C LEU A 90 8.80 -3.66 -1.40
N THR A 91 9.61 -4.67 -1.11
CA THR A 91 9.89 -5.77 -2.06
C THR A 91 8.95 -6.97 -1.80
N PRO A 92 8.73 -7.85 -2.79
CA PRO A 92 8.00 -9.09 -2.56
C PRO A 92 8.59 -9.97 -1.44
N GLN A 93 9.92 -10.00 -1.28
CA GLN A 93 10.56 -10.76 -0.21
C GLN A 93 10.25 -10.18 1.18
N GLN A 94 10.32 -8.86 1.33
CA GLN A 94 9.92 -8.17 2.57
C GLN A 94 8.44 -8.35 2.90
N PHE A 95 7.57 -8.35 1.86
CA PHE A 95 6.15 -8.66 2.04
C PHE A 95 5.94 -10.04 2.68
N PHE A 96 6.63 -11.08 2.20
CA PHE A 96 6.55 -12.42 2.79
C PHE A 96 7.26 -12.51 4.14
N ALA A 97 8.38 -11.80 4.33
CA ALA A 97 9.04 -11.74 5.64
C ALA A 97 8.11 -11.17 6.72
N GLY A 98 7.40 -10.07 6.43
CA GLY A 98 6.37 -9.53 7.30
C GLY A 98 5.20 -10.50 7.54
N LEU A 99 4.76 -11.23 6.49
CA LEU A 99 3.71 -12.23 6.59
C LEU A 99 4.09 -13.41 7.51
N TYR A 100 5.37 -13.82 7.49
CA TYR A 100 5.92 -14.87 8.36
C TYR A 100 6.32 -14.35 9.75
N ALA A 101 6.18 -13.05 10.01
CA ALA A 101 6.63 -12.38 11.22
C ALA A 101 8.14 -12.58 11.50
N ASN A 102 8.96 -12.39 10.47
CA ASN A 102 10.41 -12.48 10.60
C ASN A 102 10.94 -11.38 11.54
N PRO A 103 11.63 -11.71 12.64
CA PRO A 103 12.10 -10.75 13.62
C PRO A 103 13.34 -9.94 13.19
N ASP A 104 13.97 -10.30 12.08
CA ASP A 104 15.12 -9.56 11.55
C ASP A 104 14.67 -8.27 10.86
N ILE A 105 15.14 -7.12 11.35
CA ILE A 105 14.84 -5.79 10.78
C ILE A 105 15.36 -5.63 9.35
N LYS A 106 16.33 -6.43 8.90
CA LYS A 106 16.80 -6.42 7.52
C LYS A 106 15.86 -7.17 6.59
N ALA A 107 15.22 -8.23 7.08
CA ALA A 107 14.26 -9.01 6.33
C ALA A 107 12.88 -8.34 6.32
N ASP A 108 12.40 -7.85 7.49
CA ASP A 108 11.18 -7.07 7.64
C ASP A 108 11.48 -5.67 8.21
N PRO A 109 11.88 -4.71 7.36
CA PRO A 109 12.22 -3.36 7.81
C PRO A 109 11.00 -2.56 8.29
N MET A 110 9.78 -3.03 8.00
CA MET A 110 8.54 -2.36 8.38
C MET A 110 8.23 -2.54 9.86
N SER A 111 8.39 -3.75 10.39
CA SER A 111 7.98 -4.05 11.76
C SER A 111 8.89 -5.03 12.52
N ALA A 112 9.82 -5.68 11.86
CA ALA A 112 10.62 -6.78 12.42
C ALA A 112 9.73 -7.84 13.09
N GLY A 113 8.67 -8.26 12.39
CA GLY A 113 7.72 -9.26 12.87
C GLY A 113 6.81 -8.83 14.03
N ARG A 114 6.86 -7.57 14.47
CA ARG A 114 6.11 -7.09 15.64
C ARG A 114 4.67 -6.71 15.34
N GLN A 115 4.34 -6.53 14.06
CA GLN A 115 3.00 -6.22 13.60
C GLN A 115 2.47 -7.31 12.67
N MET A 116 1.16 -7.37 12.54
CA MET A 116 0.49 -8.18 11.54
C MET A 116 0.95 -7.77 10.14
N GLY A 117 1.13 -8.72 9.22
CA GLY A 117 1.49 -8.45 7.83
C GLY A 117 0.57 -7.40 7.19
N GLY A 118 1.15 -6.53 6.37
CA GLY A 118 0.44 -5.40 5.76
C GLY A 118 0.50 -4.10 6.57
N HIS A 119 1.26 -4.04 7.66
CA HIS A 119 1.53 -2.79 8.37
C HIS A 119 2.85 -2.20 7.90
N PHE A 120 2.76 -1.10 7.17
CA PHE A 120 3.90 -0.48 6.50
C PHE A 120 4.43 0.72 7.28
N SER A 121 5.73 0.98 7.14
CA SER A 121 6.41 2.14 7.69
C SER A 121 7.74 2.39 6.97
N THR A 122 8.26 3.61 7.07
CA THR A 122 9.64 3.91 6.71
C THR A 122 10.35 4.50 7.92
N SER A 123 11.66 4.22 8.05
CA SER A 123 12.43 4.77 9.17
C SER A 123 12.77 6.23 8.93
N SER A 124 12.39 7.09 9.88
CA SER A 124 12.78 8.51 9.91
C SER A 124 14.15 8.74 10.55
N LEU A 125 14.71 7.72 11.23
CA LEU A 125 15.99 7.78 11.90
C LEU A 125 17.01 6.90 11.18
N ASP A 126 18.28 7.31 11.25
CA ASP A 126 19.42 6.51 10.83
C ASP A 126 19.84 5.52 11.94
N GLU A 127 20.92 4.78 11.71
CA GLU A 127 21.48 3.79 12.65
C GLU A 127 22.01 4.41 13.97
N ASN A 128 22.29 5.72 13.97
CA ASN A 128 22.75 6.47 15.13
C ASN A 128 21.62 7.16 15.89
N GLY A 129 20.35 6.94 15.47
CA GLY A 129 19.18 7.57 16.06
C GLY A 129 18.99 9.04 15.67
N GLN A 130 19.68 9.52 14.63
CA GLN A 130 19.54 10.89 14.12
C GLN A 130 18.51 10.94 13.00
N PHE A 131 17.76 12.03 12.92
CA PHE A 131 16.82 12.22 11.82
C PHE A 131 17.53 12.26 10.48
N LYS A 132 17.04 11.44 9.55
CA LYS A 132 17.42 11.49 8.13
C LYS A 132 16.90 12.79 7.50
N ASN A 133 17.37 13.11 6.30
CA ASN A 133 16.74 14.14 5.50
C ASN A 133 15.39 13.63 4.93
N LEU A 134 14.29 14.00 5.60
CA LEU A 134 12.95 13.52 5.25
C LEU A 134 12.45 14.10 3.93
N THR A 135 13.07 15.18 3.41
CA THR A 135 12.69 15.77 2.13
C THR A 135 13.27 15.00 0.93
N GLU A 136 14.24 14.11 1.17
CA GLU A 136 14.91 13.31 0.13
C GLU A 136 14.48 11.84 0.07
N GLN A 137 13.57 11.43 0.96
CA GLN A 137 13.02 10.07 0.99
C GLN A 137 11.51 10.06 0.85
N TYR A 138 10.95 8.89 0.52
CA TYR A 138 9.53 8.62 0.67
C TYR A 138 9.22 8.31 2.13
N ASN A 139 8.22 8.98 2.71
CA ASN A 139 7.92 8.83 4.12
C ASN A 139 6.58 8.13 4.32
N SER A 140 6.58 7.11 5.18
CA SER A 140 5.37 6.45 5.63
C SER A 140 5.41 6.33 7.15
N SER A 141 4.47 6.97 7.83
CA SER A 141 4.28 6.74 9.25
C SER A 141 3.81 5.30 9.48
N SER A 142 4.20 4.70 10.60
CA SER A 142 3.82 3.32 10.92
C SER A 142 2.32 3.12 10.90
N ASP A 143 1.84 2.13 10.16
CA ASP A 143 0.43 1.77 10.16
C ASP A 143 0.01 1.27 11.54
N ILE A 144 -1.26 1.47 11.86
CA ILE A 144 -1.88 1.03 13.10
C ILE A 144 -3.14 0.24 12.78
N SER A 145 -3.49 -0.71 13.65
CA SER A 145 -4.66 -1.57 13.44
C SER A 145 -6.01 -0.92 13.77
N PRO A 146 -6.13 0.04 14.71
CA PRO A 146 -7.41 0.67 15.00
C PRO A 146 -8.03 1.34 13.78
N THR A 147 -9.28 1.02 13.51
CA THR A 147 -10.05 1.52 12.35
C THR A 147 -10.09 3.05 12.36
N ALA A 148 -9.71 3.68 11.25
CA ALA A 148 -9.58 5.13 11.07
C ALA A 148 -8.58 5.83 12.02
N GLY A 149 -7.83 5.10 12.86
CA GLY A 149 -6.88 5.69 13.81
C GLY A 149 -5.73 6.46 13.16
N GLN A 150 -5.44 6.22 11.88
CA GLN A 150 -4.44 6.96 11.11
C GLN A 150 -4.87 8.40 10.76
N MET A 151 -6.15 8.70 10.82
CA MET A 151 -6.71 9.98 10.34
C MET A 151 -6.23 11.20 11.12
N PRO A 152 -6.21 11.22 12.47
CA PRO A 152 -5.69 12.37 13.22
C PRO A 152 -4.21 12.64 12.97
N ARG A 153 -3.41 11.57 12.83
CA ARG A 153 -1.99 11.68 12.50
C ARG A 153 -1.78 12.26 11.10
N LEU A 154 -2.59 11.82 10.12
CA LEU A 154 -2.60 12.40 8.78
C LEU A 154 -2.79 13.91 8.83
N LEU A 155 -3.78 14.38 9.60
CA LEU A 155 -4.05 15.79 9.81
C LEU A 155 -2.87 16.51 10.45
N GLY A 156 -2.29 15.93 11.50
CA GLY A 156 -1.13 16.50 12.20
C GLY A 156 0.08 16.70 11.30
N ILE A 157 0.38 15.71 10.42
CA ILE A 157 1.48 15.82 9.44
C ILE A 157 1.17 16.91 8.41
N ALA A 158 -0.07 17.00 7.91
CA ALA A 158 -0.47 18.06 6.99
C ALA A 158 -0.39 19.44 7.63
N GLN A 159 -0.76 19.56 8.92
CA GLN A 159 -0.64 20.81 9.69
C GLN A 159 0.84 21.19 9.85
N ALA A 160 1.74 20.24 10.06
CA ALA A 160 3.18 20.50 10.10
C ALA A 160 3.69 21.14 8.81
N SER A 161 3.32 20.63 7.62
CA SER A 161 3.68 21.25 6.35
C SER A 161 3.20 22.70 6.26
N LYS A 162 1.97 22.97 6.70
CA LYS A 162 1.44 24.34 6.76
C LYS A 162 2.24 25.25 7.71
N MET A 163 2.65 24.72 8.87
CA MET A 163 3.47 25.47 9.83
C MET A 163 4.85 25.78 9.22
N TYR A 164 5.52 24.81 8.59
CA TYR A 164 6.79 25.05 7.89
C TYR A 164 6.69 26.11 6.79
N ARG A 165 5.53 26.23 6.13
CA ARG A 165 5.32 27.28 5.12
C ARG A 165 5.16 28.67 5.74
N ASN A 166 4.44 28.77 6.85
CA ASN A 166 3.97 30.05 7.39
C ASN A 166 4.81 30.59 8.56
N VAL A 167 5.61 29.76 9.21
CA VAL A 167 6.39 30.14 10.42
C VAL A 167 7.88 30.07 10.07
N SER A 168 8.50 31.24 9.96
CA SER A 168 9.91 31.36 9.51
C SER A 168 10.90 30.66 10.44
N GLU A 169 10.61 30.66 11.74
CA GLU A 169 11.44 30.10 12.80
C GLU A 169 11.51 28.56 12.77
N LEU A 170 10.56 27.91 12.09
CA LEU A 170 10.50 26.45 11.98
C LEU A 170 11.23 25.90 10.74
N LYS A 171 11.78 26.77 9.87
CA LYS A 171 12.39 26.34 8.61
C LYS A 171 13.63 25.47 8.85
N ASP A 172 13.48 24.18 8.62
CA ASP A 172 14.55 23.20 8.64
C ASP A 172 14.50 22.36 7.35
N PRO A 173 15.51 22.43 6.47
CA PRO A 173 15.52 21.72 5.19
C PRO A 173 15.53 20.20 5.30
N LYS A 174 15.87 19.64 6.48
CA LYS A 174 15.75 18.20 6.71
C LYS A 174 14.31 17.71 6.83
N PHE A 175 13.40 18.57 7.27
CA PHE A 175 12.01 18.18 7.55
C PHE A 175 11.02 18.70 6.53
N SER A 176 11.32 19.82 5.87
CA SER A 176 10.39 20.40 4.91
C SER A 176 11.10 21.24 3.85
N ASN A 177 10.62 21.13 2.61
CA ASN A 177 10.94 22.04 1.52
C ASN A 177 9.87 23.14 1.46
N ASN A 178 9.93 24.07 2.41
CA ASN A 178 9.04 25.23 2.53
C ASN A 178 7.54 24.87 2.59
N GLY A 179 7.19 23.76 3.25
CA GLY A 179 5.81 23.31 3.38
C GLY A 179 5.16 22.84 2.08
N ASN A 180 5.96 22.33 1.14
CA ASN A 180 5.47 21.81 -0.14
C ASN A 180 5.03 20.34 -0.05
N GLU A 181 5.25 19.68 1.06
CA GLU A 181 4.93 18.28 1.28
C GLU A 181 3.43 18.08 1.47
N ILE A 182 2.90 17.03 0.86
CA ILE A 182 1.51 16.61 1.03
C ILE A 182 1.46 15.44 2.02
N SER A 183 0.45 15.45 2.86
CA SER A 183 0.11 14.30 3.69
C SER A 183 -0.97 13.46 2.99
N TRP A 184 -0.64 12.19 2.68
CA TRP A 184 -1.48 11.27 1.93
C TRP A 184 -2.08 10.23 2.85
N GLY A 185 -3.39 10.21 2.94
CA GLY A 185 -4.14 9.23 3.72
C GLY A 185 -4.86 8.22 2.84
N THR A 186 -4.98 6.99 3.32
CA THR A 186 -5.81 5.96 2.72
C THR A 186 -6.73 5.35 3.77
N ILE A 187 -7.97 5.05 3.37
CA ILE A 187 -8.99 4.51 4.27
C ILE A 187 -10.00 3.70 3.47
N GLY A 188 -10.50 2.59 4.03
CA GLY A 188 -11.62 1.85 3.43
C GLY A 188 -12.95 2.58 3.61
N ASN A 189 -13.89 2.39 2.67
CA ASN A 189 -15.22 3.00 2.74
C ASN A 189 -15.95 2.74 4.06
N ALA A 190 -15.87 1.52 4.58
CA ALA A 190 -16.48 1.19 5.86
C ALA A 190 -15.91 1.98 7.04
N SER A 191 -14.62 2.20 7.03
CA SER A 191 -13.92 2.93 8.10
C SER A 191 -14.26 4.42 8.10
N THR A 192 -14.87 4.97 7.04
CA THR A 192 -15.37 6.34 7.03
C THR A 192 -16.58 6.55 7.95
N SER A 193 -17.16 5.47 8.47
CA SER A 193 -18.26 5.54 9.47
C SER A 193 -17.77 5.77 10.90
N GLU A 194 -16.45 5.73 11.16
CA GLU A 194 -15.88 6.04 12.46
C GLU A 194 -15.97 7.56 12.78
N GLY A 195 -16.28 7.91 14.03
CA GLY A 195 -16.40 9.30 14.45
C GLY A 195 -15.15 10.11 14.17
N ILE A 196 -13.96 9.53 14.44
CA ILE A 196 -12.65 10.17 14.22
C ILE A 196 -12.39 10.54 12.75
N PHE A 197 -13.03 9.87 11.78
CA PHE A 197 -12.98 10.27 10.38
C PHE A 197 -13.65 11.64 10.19
N PHE A 198 -14.88 11.81 10.67
CA PHE A 198 -15.63 13.08 10.53
C PHE A 198 -14.98 14.22 11.30
N GLU A 199 -14.43 13.95 12.48
CA GLU A 199 -13.65 14.95 13.24
C GLU A 199 -12.43 15.41 12.44
N THR A 200 -11.70 14.50 11.83
CA THR A 200 -10.54 14.81 10.97
C THR A 200 -10.96 15.61 9.73
N ILE A 201 -12.06 15.21 9.06
CA ILE A 201 -12.60 15.93 7.91
C ILE A 201 -12.93 17.37 8.29
N ASN A 202 -13.66 17.57 9.38
CA ASN A 202 -14.01 18.90 9.84
C ASN A 202 -12.77 19.74 10.16
N ALA A 203 -11.85 19.20 10.93
CA ALA A 203 -10.63 19.90 11.32
C ALA A 203 -9.75 20.29 10.12
N ALA A 204 -9.57 19.41 9.13
CA ALA A 204 -8.79 19.73 7.94
C ALA A 204 -9.48 20.80 7.07
N GLY A 205 -10.80 20.77 6.96
CA GLY A 205 -11.58 21.82 6.29
C GLY A 205 -11.42 23.19 6.94
N VAL A 206 -11.41 23.25 8.28
CA VAL A 206 -11.17 24.50 9.04
C VAL A 206 -9.73 24.97 8.88
N LEU A 207 -8.77 24.05 9.04
CA LEU A 207 -7.35 24.36 9.02
C LEU A 207 -6.81 24.66 7.63
N GLN A 208 -7.43 24.18 6.57
CA GLN A 208 -6.94 24.30 5.18
C GLN A 208 -5.49 23.85 5.07
N VAL A 209 -5.28 22.54 5.03
CA VAL A 209 -3.96 21.88 5.09
C VAL A 209 -3.71 21.04 3.84
N PRO A 210 -2.46 20.82 3.42
CA PRO A 210 -2.11 20.00 2.25
C PRO A 210 -2.29 18.51 2.53
N MET A 211 -3.55 18.07 2.57
CA MET A 211 -3.94 16.70 2.89
C MET A 211 -4.75 16.10 1.76
N ILE A 212 -4.43 14.87 1.36
CA ILE A 212 -5.23 14.09 0.43
C ILE A 212 -5.70 12.82 1.12
N ILE A 213 -7.01 12.61 1.16
CA ILE A 213 -7.64 11.40 1.69
C ILE A 213 -8.16 10.56 0.53
N ASN A 214 -7.70 9.32 0.44
CA ASN A 214 -8.15 8.35 -0.55
C ASN A 214 -9.10 7.35 0.10
N VAL A 215 -10.34 7.31 -0.33
CA VAL A 215 -11.33 6.35 0.13
C VAL A 215 -11.37 5.20 -0.87
N TRP A 216 -10.89 4.02 -0.45
CA TRP A 216 -10.98 2.78 -1.23
C TRP A 216 -12.36 2.14 -1.03
N ASP A 217 -13.25 2.27 -2.02
CA ASP A 217 -14.63 1.82 -1.91
C ASP A 217 -14.90 0.57 -2.74
N ASP A 218 -14.99 -0.57 -2.07
CA ASP A 218 -15.43 -1.85 -2.63
C ASP A 218 -16.87 -2.23 -2.22
N ALA A 219 -17.62 -1.28 -1.67
CA ALA A 219 -18.99 -1.38 -1.22
C ALA A 219 -19.23 -2.32 -0.02
N TYR A 220 -18.18 -2.75 0.68
CA TYR A 220 -18.31 -3.66 1.83
C TYR A 220 -17.41 -3.24 3.01
N GLY A 221 -17.91 -3.47 4.22
CA GLY A 221 -17.10 -3.50 5.46
C GLY A 221 -17.04 -4.92 6.00
N ILE A 222 -15.98 -5.67 5.72
CA ILE A 222 -15.88 -7.11 5.94
C ILE A 222 -16.98 -7.83 5.15
N SER A 223 -18.11 -8.15 5.78
CA SER A 223 -19.29 -8.80 5.20
C SER A 223 -20.51 -7.88 5.12
N VAL A 224 -20.42 -6.67 5.66
CA VAL A 224 -21.52 -5.72 5.74
C VAL A 224 -21.55 -4.85 4.49
N PRO A 225 -22.63 -4.88 3.69
CA PRO A 225 -22.74 -4.01 2.52
C PRO A 225 -22.93 -2.54 2.90
N ALA A 226 -22.44 -1.63 2.06
CA ALA A 226 -22.45 -0.19 2.30
C ALA A 226 -23.80 0.38 2.73
N LYS A 227 -24.90 -0.14 2.19
CA LYS A 227 -26.28 0.26 2.53
C LYS A 227 -26.66 0.11 4.01
N LEU A 228 -25.97 -0.77 4.72
CA LEU A 228 -26.19 -0.98 6.16
C LEU A 228 -25.17 -0.24 7.04
N GLN A 229 -24.27 0.50 6.43
CA GLN A 229 -23.13 1.09 7.11
C GLN A 229 -22.97 2.59 6.84
N THR A 230 -23.28 3.04 5.63
CA THR A 230 -23.02 4.42 5.19
C THR A 230 -24.32 5.04 4.68
N THR A 231 -24.73 6.15 5.27
CA THR A 231 -25.87 6.94 4.79
C THR A 231 -25.70 7.26 3.30
N LYS A 232 -26.75 7.11 2.50
CA LYS A 232 -26.73 7.24 1.03
C LYS A 232 -25.76 6.27 0.32
N GLU A 233 -25.17 5.30 1.01
CA GLU A 233 -24.20 4.34 0.47
C GLU A 233 -23.00 4.98 -0.25
N ASN A 234 -22.75 6.28 -0.01
CA ASN A 234 -21.81 7.07 -0.80
C ASN A 234 -21.21 8.21 0.03
N ILE A 235 -19.94 8.09 0.41
CA ILE A 235 -19.28 9.07 1.28
C ILE A 235 -19.10 10.45 0.59
N SER A 236 -18.84 10.50 -0.71
CA SER A 236 -18.71 11.78 -1.41
C SER A 236 -20.05 12.54 -1.50
N GLU A 237 -21.18 11.84 -1.53
CA GLU A 237 -22.51 12.45 -1.44
C GLU A 237 -22.80 13.03 -0.03
N ILE A 238 -22.36 12.34 1.02
CA ILE A 238 -22.50 12.83 2.40
C ILE A 238 -21.66 14.08 2.58
N LEU A 239 -20.46 14.10 2.01
CA LEU A 239 -19.49 15.19 2.20
C LEU A 239 -19.66 16.35 1.22
N LYS A 240 -20.69 16.39 0.39
CA LYS A 240 -20.97 17.52 -0.51
C LYS A 240 -21.00 18.88 0.18
N GLY A 241 -21.50 18.94 1.41
CA GLY A 241 -21.51 20.17 2.21
C GLY A 241 -20.13 20.66 2.65
N PHE A 242 -19.09 19.85 2.46
CA PHE A 242 -17.69 20.22 2.71
C PHE A 242 -16.95 20.69 1.44
N GLN A 243 -17.57 20.57 0.27
CA GLN A 243 -17.00 21.07 -0.98
C GLN A 243 -16.79 22.57 -0.91
N ARG A 244 -15.60 23.06 -1.27
CA ARG A 244 -15.35 24.51 -1.40
C ARG A 244 -16.16 25.11 -2.55
N ASP A 245 -16.50 26.37 -2.42
CA ASP A 245 -17.10 27.19 -3.46
C ASP A 245 -16.46 28.58 -3.50
N GLU A 246 -17.02 29.48 -4.29
CA GLU A 246 -16.51 30.85 -4.47
C GLU A 246 -16.55 31.68 -3.17
N ASN A 247 -17.42 31.33 -2.21
CA ASN A 247 -17.68 32.09 -1.00
C ASN A 247 -17.21 31.38 0.27
N SER A 248 -16.87 30.08 0.21
CA SER A 248 -16.55 29.27 1.38
C SER A 248 -15.33 28.38 1.17
N LYS A 249 -14.53 28.26 2.24
CA LYS A 249 -13.46 27.28 2.34
C LYS A 249 -14.05 25.89 2.46
N GLY A 250 -13.27 24.89 2.06
CA GLY A 250 -13.68 23.49 2.14
C GLY A 250 -12.67 22.59 1.47
N TYR A 251 -13.17 21.49 1.00
CA TYR A 251 -12.43 20.46 0.27
C TYR A 251 -12.58 20.59 -1.24
N GLU A 252 -11.59 20.06 -1.97
CA GLU A 252 -11.86 19.62 -3.33
C GLU A 252 -12.21 18.12 -3.28
N ILE A 253 -13.36 17.74 -3.84
CA ILE A 253 -13.86 16.36 -3.78
C ILE A 253 -13.87 15.77 -5.20
N PHE A 254 -13.11 14.72 -5.39
CA PHE A 254 -13.07 13.95 -6.64
C PHE A 254 -13.72 12.59 -6.47
N THR A 255 -14.35 12.12 -7.53
CA THR A 255 -14.89 10.75 -7.62
C THR A 255 -14.38 10.12 -8.90
N VAL A 256 -13.82 8.91 -8.79
CA VAL A 256 -13.23 8.19 -9.93
C VAL A 256 -13.45 6.69 -9.79
N SER A 257 -13.61 5.97 -10.91
CA SER A 257 -13.69 4.51 -10.93
C SER A 257 -12.30 3.88 -10.75
N GLY A 258 -12.18 2.91 -9.85
CA GLY A 258 -10.90 2.31 -9.45
C GLY A 258 -10.22 1.45 -10.52
N TRP A 259 -10.89 1.19 -11.62
CA TRP A 259 -10.36 0.45 -12.78
C TRP A 259 -9.91 1.35 -13.93
N ASP A 260 -10.20 2.66 -13.90
CA ASP A 260 -9.86 3.59 -14.98
C ASP A 260 -8.48 4.24 -14.73
N TYR A 261 -7.42 3.57 -15.21
CA TYR A 261 -6.04 3.99 -15.00
C TYR A 261 -5.75 5.42 -15.46
N VAL A 262 -6.31 5.84 -16.60
CA VAL A 262 -6.07 7.18 -17.17
C VAL A 262 -6.70 8.25 -16.29
N LYS A 263 -8.00 8.13 -15.99
CA LYS A 263 -8.70 9.08 -15.12
C LYS A 263 -8.15 9.13 -13.71
N LEU A 264 -7.72 7.97 -13.18
CA LEU A 264 -7.03 7.93 -11.89
C LEU A 264 -5.77 8.77 -11.93
N THR A 265 -4.90 8.58 -12.92
CA THR A 265 -3.64 9.31 -13.05
C THR A 265 -3.89 10.83 -13.21
N GLU A 266 -4.84 11.23 -14.04
CA GLU A 266 -5.24 12.64 -14.19
C GLU A 266 -5.78 13.23 -12.88
N THR A 267 -6.65 12.49 -12.17
CA THR A 267 -7.25 12.92 -10.91
C THR A 267 -6.19 13.12 -9.83
N TYR A 268 -5.27 12.17 -9.68
CA TYR A 268 -4.20 12.27 -8.69
C TYR A 268 -3.23 13.41 -8.98
N ASN A 269 -2.86 13.63 -10.23
CA ASN A 269 -2.00 14.74 -10.62
C ASN A 269 -2.68 16.08 -10.33
N LYS A 270 -3.96 16.23 -10.67
CA LYS A 270 -4.74 17.43 -10.38
C LYS A 270 -4.88 17.68 -8.89
N ALA A 271 -5.24 16.65 -8.14
CA ALA A 271 -5.38 16.69 -6.67
C ALA A 271 -4.06 17.09 -5.99
N ALA A 272 -2.95 16.45 -6.38
CA ALA A 272 -1.63 16.76 -5.83
C ALA A 272 -1.20 18.21 -6.11
N LYS A 273 -1.49 18.71 -7.30
CA LYS A 273 -1.21 20.12 -7.64
C LYS A 273 -1.97 21.05 -6.71
N ILE A 274 -3.28 20.90 -6.58
CA ILE A 274 -4.12 21.74 -5.71
C ILE A 274 -3.66 21.68 -4.26
N ALA A 275 -3.50 20.46 -3.71
CA ALA A 275 -3.10 20.30 -2.32
C ALA A 275 -1.74 20.95 -2.04
N ARG A 276 -0.76 20.78 -2.94
CA ARG A 276 0.61 21.27 -2.78
C ARG A 276 0.71 22.79 -2.93
N GLU A 277 0.06 23.35 -3.94
CA GLU A 277 0.17 24.77 -4.27
C GLU A 277 -0.74 25.62 -3.38
N GLU A 278 -2.00 25.19 -3.18
CA GLU A 278 -3.04 25.96 -2.52
C GLU A 278 -3.23 25.61 -1.04
N HIS A 279 -2.67 24.49 -0.55
CA HIS A 279 -2.91 23.94 0.80
C HIS A 279 -4.41 23.71 1.09
N ILE A 280 -5.10 23.16 0.12
CA ILE A 280 -6.51 22.78 0.24
C ILE A 280 -6.60 21.28 0.48
N PRO A 281 -7.39 20.82 1.46
CA PRO A 281 -7.60 19.40 1.68
C PRO A 281 -8.44 18.80 0.55
N ILE A 282 -8.08 17.58 0.18
CA ILE A 282 -8.68 16.86 -0.95
C ILE A 282 -9.28 15.55 -0.44
N LEU A 283 -10.46 15.20 -0.93
CA LEU A 283 -11.01 13.86 -0.82
C LEU A 283 -11.08 13.23 -2.22
N ILE A 284 -10.48 12.06 -2.40
CA ILE A 284 -10.61 11.25 -3.59
C ILE A 284 -11.41 10.00 -3.25
N HIS A 285 -12.65 9.93 -3.71
CA HIS A 285 -13.51 8.75 -3.55
C HIS A 285 -13.31 7.83 -4.76
N VAL A 286 -12.52 6.77 -4.56
CA VAL A 286 -12.25 5.76 -5.57
C VAL A 286 -13.29 4.66 -5.43
N LYS A 287 -14.25 4.66 -6.35
CA LYS A 287 -15.39 3.73 -6.38
C LYS A 287 -15.14 2.52 -7.27
N GLU A 288 -16.08 1.59 -7.21
CA GLU A 288 -16.09 0.41 -8.07
C GLU A 288 -14.83 -0.44 -7.94
N LEU A 289 -14.26 -0.46 -6.74
CA LEU A 289 -13.18 -1.36 -6.40
C LEU A 289 -13.70 -2.78 -6.16
N THR A 290 -12.79 -3.72 -6.27
CA THR A 290 -13.05 -5.13 -6.04
C THR A 290 -12.24 -5.65 -4.85
N GLN A 291 -12.59 -6.84 -4.35
CA GLN A 291 -11.81 -7.56 -3.35
C GLN A 291 -11.83 -9.05 -3.72
N PRO A 292 -11.00 -9.47 -4.70
CA PRO A 292 -11.09 -10.79 -5.33
C PRO A 292 -10.92 -11.98 -4.39
N GLN A 293 -10.17 -11.80 -3.29
CA GLN A 293 -9.96 -12.85 -2.30
C GLN A 293 -10.84 -12.70 -1.04
N GLY A 294 -11.77 -11.72 -1.03
CA GLY A 294 -12.54 -11.34 0.14
C GLY A 294 -11.73 -10.49 1.12
N HIS A 295 -12.32 -10.16 2.26
CA HIS A 295 -11.75 -9.20 3.21
C HIS A 295 -10.40 -9.65 3.77
N SER A 296 -10.32 -10.90 4.22
CA SER A 296 -9.12 -11.49 4.84
C SER A 296 -9.13 -13.01 4.70
N THR A 297 -8.13 -13.66 5.28
CA THR A 297 -8.04 -15.13 5.32
C THR A 297 -8.98 -15.79 6.33
N SER A 298 -9.71 -15.02 7.14
CA SER A 298 -10.62 -15.54 8.17
C SER A 298 -11.92 -16.13 7.61
N GLY A 299 -12.27 -15.85 6.35
CA GLY A 299 -13.51 -16.36 5.76
C GLY A 299 -13.55 -16.23 4.23
N SER A 300 -14.60 -16.83 3.66
CA SER A 300 -14.88 -16.72 2.23
C SER A 300 -15.93 -15.64 1.97
N HIS A 301 -15.67 -14.78 1.00
CA HIS A 301 -16.62 -13.74 0.58
C HIS A 301 -17.85 -14.30 -0.16
N GLU A 302 -17.77 -15.52 -0.63
CA GLU A 302 -18.89 -16.24 -1.24
C GLU A 302 -20.06 -16.47 -0.28
N ARG A 303 -19.82 -16.37 1.04
CA ARG A 303 -20.85 -16.50 2.07
C ARG A 303 -21.78 -15.29 2.16
N TYR A 304 -21.34 -14.11 1.70
CA TYR A 304 -22.11 -12.87 1.85
C TYR A 304 -22.25 -12.05 0.57
N LYS A 305 -21.45 -12.32 -0.48
CA LYS A 305 -21.62 -11.70 -1.80
C LYS A 305 -22.49 -12.56 -2.69
N SER A 306 -23.42 -11.93 -3.43
CA SER A 306 -24.23 -12.63 -4.42
C SER A 306 -23.39 -13.08 -5.63
N LYS A 307 -23.89 -14.04 -6.40
CA LYS A 307 -23.22 -14.51 -7.62
C LYS A 307 -23.06 -13.39 -8.65
N GLU A 308 -24.07 -12.51 -8.76
CA GLU A 308 -24.04 -11.34 -9.64
C GLU A 308 -22.94 -10.36 -9.22
N ARG A 309 -22.79 -10.12 -7.91
CA ARG A 309 -21.70 -9.28 -7.38
C ARG A 309 -20.35 -9.88 -7.68
N LEU A 310 -20.15 -11.17 -7.48
CA LEU A 310 -18.88 -11.84 -7.78
C LEU A 310 -18.55 -11.81 -9.27
N LEU A 311 -19.56 -11.96 -10.14
CA LEU A 311 -19.38 -11.83 -11.59
C LEU A 311 -18.98 -10.38 -11.96
N TRP A 312 -19.67 -9.41 -11.38
CA TRP A 312 -19.36 -7.99 -11.59
C TRP A 312 -17.91 -7.66 -11.15
N GLU A 313 -17.47 -8.14 -9.97
CA GLU A 313 -16.10 -7.95 -9.50
C GLU A 313 -15.06 -8.55 -10.45
N LYS A 314 -15.36 -9.70 -11.04
CA LYS A 314 -14.49 -10.32 -12.05
C LYS A 314 -14.38 -9.48 -13.33
N GLN A 315 -15.50 -8.88 -13.77
CA GLN A 315 -15.56 -8.03 -14.95
C GLN A 315 -14.92 -6.66 -14.76
N HIS A 316 -14.87 -6.17 -13.50
CA HIS A 316 -14.34 -4.85 -13.12
C HIS A 316 -13.02 -4.95 -12.36
N ASP A 317 -12.33 -6.09 -12.46
CA ASP A 317 -11.00 -6.23 -11.90
C ASP A 317 -10.04 -5.20 -12.52
N CYS A 318 -9.41 -4.39 -11.69
CA CYS A 318 -8.63 -3.24 -12.15
C CYS A 318 -7.42 -3.64 -13.00
N ILE A 319 -6.78 -4.80 -12.72
CA ILE A 319 -5.66 -5.30 -13.52
C ILE A 319 -6.15 -5.79 -14.88
N ALA A 320 -7.29 -6.51 -14.91
CA ALA A 320 -7.89 -6.96 -16.17
C ALA A 320 -8.26 -5.77 -17.06
N LYS A 321 -8.91 -4.74 -16.49
CA LYS A 321 -9.24 -3.50 -17.21
C LYS A 321 -8.00 -2.75 -17.72
N MET A 322 -6.95 -2.68 -16.91
CA MET A 322 -5.68 -2.08 -17.34
C MET A 322 -5.03 -2.89 -18.48
N ARG A 323 -5.11 -4.22 -18.39
CA ARG A 323 -4.62 -5.13 -19.45
C ARG A 323 -5.34 -4.89 -20.77
N ASP A 324 -6.66 -4.85 -20.74
CA ASP A 324 -7.48 -4.58 -21.92
C ASP A 324 -7.13 -3.22 -22.54
N TRP A 325 -7.03 -2.17 -21.70
CA TRP A 325 -6.62 -0.84 -22.14
C TRP A 325 -5.22 -0.82 -22.78
N ILE A 326 -4.25 -1.54 -22.23
CA ILE A 326 -2.88 -1.63 -22.81
C ILE A 326 -2.91 -2.26 -24.20
N ILE A 327 -3.73 -3.30 -24.39
CA ILE A 327 -3.86 -4.01 -25.68
C ILE A 327 -4.56 -3.13 -26.71
N GLU A 328 -5.63 -2.46 -26.30
CA GLU A 328 -6.46 -1.63 -27.19
C GLU A 328 -5.83 -0.28 -27.50
N PHE A 329 -4.82 0.15 -26.74
CA PHE A 329 -4.22 1.48 -26.91
C PHE A 329 -3.58 1.65 -28.27
N GLU A 330 -4.03 2.68 -28.98
CA GLU A 330 -3.49 3.11 -30.25
C GLU A 330 -3.45 4.64 -30.31
N LEU A 331 -2.27 5.19 -30.55
CA LEU A 331 -2.08 6.62 -30.79
C LEU A 331 -1.58 6.83 -32.22
N LYS A 332 -2.17 7.76 -32.95
CA LYS A 332 -1.72 8.18 -34.29
C LYS A 332 -1.11 9.57 -34.21
N ASP A 333 0.08 9.72 -34.76
CA ASP A 333 0.67 11.05 -34.95
C ASP A 333 0.15 11.78 -36.22
N SER A 334 0.60 12.99 -36.43
CA SER A 334 0.24 13.79 -37.60
C SER A 334 0.67 13.18 -38.94
N ASN A 335 1.58 12.21 -38.93
CA ASN A 335 2.10 11.50 -40.11
C ASN A 335 1.42 10.12 -40.29
N ASN A 336 0.35 9.82 -39.52
CA ASN A 336 -0.33 8.53 -39.47
C ASN A 336 0.53 7.37 -38.96
N ASN A 337 1.65 7.63 -38.27
CA ASN A 337 2.38 6.56 -37.59
C ASN A 337 1.57 6.07 -36.39
N ILE A 338 1.47 4.75 -36.25
CA ILE A 338 0.71 4.11 -35.17
C ILE A 338 1.65 3.70 -34.04
N PHE A 339 1.33 4.14 -32.84
CA PHE A 339 2.05 3.80 -31.62
C PHE A 339 1.18 2.94 -30.73
N LYS A 340 1.72 1.83 -30.25
CA LYS A 340 1.04 0.87 -29.35
C LYS A 340 1.95 0.53 -28.15
N PHE A 341 1.34 0.25 -27.00
CA PHE A 341 2.11 -0.21 -25.84
C PHE A 341 2.68 -1.61 -26.04
N VAL A 342 1.95 -2.49 -26.71
CA VAL A 342 2.38 -3.85 -27.01
C VAL A 342 2.07 -4.20 -28.47
N SER A 343 2.90 -5.05 -29.05
CA SER A 343 2.68 -5.52 -30.44
C SER A 343 1.74 -6.73 -30.45
N SER A 344 1.69 -7.49 -29.34
CA SER A 344 0.83 -8.65 -29.18
C SER A 344 0.59 -8.95 -27.69
N GLU A 345 -0.40 -9.78 -27.40
CA GLU A 345 -0.73 -10.21 -26.03
C GLU A 345 0.40 -11.02 -25.37
N GLU A 346 1.24 -11.70 -26.16
CA GLU A 346 2.36 -12.48 -25.65
C GLU A 346 3.36 -11.64 -24.86
N GLU A 347 3.47 -10.33 -25.16
CA GLU A 347 4.32 -9.42 -24.36
C GLU A 347 3.80 -9.29 -22.93
N LEU A 348 2.49 -9.16 -22.74
CA LEU A 348 1.88 -9.08 -21.40
C LEU A 348 1.95 -10.44 -20.68
N ILE A 349 1.67 -11.53 -21.39
CA ILE A 349 1.79 -12.89 -20.85
C ILE A 349 3.23 -13.16 -20.35
N ARG A 350 4.24 -12.63 -21.03
CA ARG A 350 5.63 -12.73 -20.58
C ARG A 350 5.87 -11.94 -19.29
N ILE A 351 5.37 -10.71 -19.20
CA ILE A 351 5.43 -9.89 -17.97
C ILE A 351 4.76 -10.62 -16.80
N GLU A 352 3.58 -11.18 -17.02
CA GLU A 352 2.82 -11.95 -16.02
C GLU A 352 3.57 -13.19 -15.53
N LYS A 353 4.19 -13.95 -16.44
CA LYS A 353 5.01 -15.12 -16.10
C LYS A 353 6.25 -14.75 -15.31
N GLU A 354 6.93 -13.66 -15.70
CA GLU A 354 8.09 -13.14 -14.97
C GLU A 354 7.72 -12.67 -13.58
N ALA A 355 6.63 -11.92 -13.43
CA ALA A 355 6.09 -11.49 -12.14
C ALA A 355 5.82 -12.68 -11.22
N LYS A 356 5.12 -13.69 -11.73
CA LYS A 356 4.85 -14.95 -11.03
C LYS A 356 6.13 -15.65 -10.57
N LYS A 357 7.14 -15.73 -11.43
CA LYS A 357 8.44 -16.34 -11.10
C LYS A 357 9.14 -15.55 -10.00
N THR A 358 9.18 -14.23 -10.12
CA THR A 358 9.78 -13.30 -9.13
C THR A 358 9.13 -13.48 -7.75
N VAL A 359 7.80 -13.46 -7.67
CA VAL A 359 7.08 -13.58 -6.41
C VAL A 359 7.24 -14.97 -5.79
N ASN A 360 7.23 -16.04 -6.61
CA ASN A 360 7.50 -17.39 -6.11
C ASN A 360 8.92 -17.54 -5.55
N GLN A 361 9.91 -16.90 -6.16
CA GLN A 361 11.27 -16.91 -5.64
C GLN A 361 11.35 -16.13 -4.33
N ALA A 362 10.85 -14.91 -4.30
CA ALA A 362 10.81 -14.06 -3.11
C ALA A 362 10.15 -14.74 -1.90
N ARG A 363 9.04 -15.46 -2.14
CA ARG A 363 8.38 -16.27 -1.10
C ARG A 363 9.29 -17.37 -0.55
N ARG A 364 10.00 -18.11 -1.43
CA ARG A 364 10.91 -19.17 -0.99
C ARG A 364 12.07 -18.61 -0.18
N ASP A 365 12.65 -17.49 -0.64
CA ASP A 365 13.78 -16.86 0.01
C ASP A 365 13.37 -16.33 1.39
N ALA A 366 12.24 -15.62 1.49
CA ALA A 366 11.73 -15.13 2.76
C ALA A 366 11.43 -16.27 3.76
N TRP A 367 10.92 -17.41 3.30
CA TRP A 367 10.70 -18.57 4.15
C TRP A 367 12.01 -19.21 4.62
N ALA A 368 13.00 -19.32 3.73
CA ALA A 368 14.32 -19.82 4.07
C ALA A 368 15.01 -18.90 5.10
N ASP A 369 14.94 -17.58 4.90
CA ASP A 369 15.48 -16.58 5.83
C ASP A 369 14.82 -16.67 7.22
N PHE A 370 13.50 -16.90 7.27
CA PHE A 370 12.77 -17.08 8.53
C PHE A 370 13.21 -18.36 9.27
N LEU A 371 13.42 -19.47 8.54
CA LEU A 371 13.79 -20.75 9.14
C LEU A 371 15.27 -20.85 9.51
N ASN A 372 16.14 -20.14 8.82
CA ASN A 372 17.59 -20.30 8.98
C ASN A 372 18.09 -20.13 10.42
N PRO A 373 17.73 -19.09 11.19
CA PRO A 373 18.12 -18.97 12.59
C PRO A 373 17.63 -20.11 13.48
N ILE A 374 16.42 -20.63 13.20
CA ILE A 374 15.82 -21.74 13.95
C ILE A 374 16.60 -23.04 13.69
N ASN A 375 16.94 -23.29 12.43
CA ASN A 375 17.72 -24.47 12.05
C ASN A 375 19.13 -24.41 12.66
N LEU A 376 19.80 -23.26 12.57
CA LEU A 376 21.14 -23.06 13.16
C LEU A 376 21.12 -23.28 14.68
N PHE A 377 20.09 -22.79 15.38
CA PHE A 377 19.93 -23.03 16.79
C PHE A 377 19.69 -24.52 17.10
N GLY A 378 18.88 -25.18 16.29
CA GLY A 378 18.64 -26.64 16.40
C GLY A 378 19.92 -27.47 16.23
N ASP A 379 20.72 -27.14 15.22
CA ASP A 379 22.01 -27.78 14.95
C ASP A 379 23.03 -27.52 16.08
N TRP A 380 23.07 -26.29 16.60
CA TRP A 380 23.92 -25.93 17.74
C TRP A 380 23.50 -26.72 18.99
N MET A 381 22.22 -26.80 19.31
CA MET A 381 21.68 -27.56 20.42
C MET A 381 22.03 -29.04 20.32
N LYS A 382 21.85 -29.62 19.13
CA LYS A 382 22.22 -31.03 18.86
C LYS A 382 23.70 -31.27 19.12
N ASN A 383 24.57 -30.42 18.55
CA ASN A 383 26.03 -30.51 18.76
C ASN A 383 26.42 -30.34 20.22
N PHE A 384 25.76 -29.45 20.96
CA PHE A 384 25.98 -29.25 22.41
C PHE A 384 25.59 -30.48 23.19
N ILE A 385 24.46 -31.12 22.88
CA ILE A 385 23.99 -32.35 23.55
C ILE A 385 24.95 -33.49 23.23
N ASP A 386 25.35 -33.68 21.96
CA ASP A 386 26.25 -34.74 21.56
C ASP A 386 27.62 -34.59 22.24
N TYR A 387 28.16 -33.34 22.32
CA TYR A 387 29.40 -33.03 23.03
C TYR A 387 29.29 -33.33 24.53
N THR A 388 28.18 -32.95 25.16
CA THR A 388 27.94 -33.14 26.58
C THR A 388 27.74 -34.62 26.91
N ALA A 389 27.02 -35.36 26.10
CA ALA A 389 26.83 -36.80 26.20
C ALA A 389 28.15 -37.56 26.04
N ALA A 390 28.99 -37.19 25.08
CA ALA A 390 30.30 -37.78 24.86
C ALA A 390 31.24 -37.57 26.05
N ARG A 391 31.19 -36.41 26.71
CA ARG A 391 32.05 -36.05 27.85
C ARG A 391 31.58 -36.66 29.18
N ASN A 392 30.27 -36.90 29.34
CA ASN A 392 29.67 -37.42 30.58
C ASN A 392 28.96 -38.78 30.38
N LYS A 393 29.67 -39.75 29.82
CA LYS A 393 29.13 -41.13 29.58
C LYS A 393 28.45 -41.81 30.79
N ARG A 394 28.58 -41.26 31.99
CA ARG A 394 28.02 -41.80 33.24
C ARG A 394 26.80 -41.03 33.79
N LEU A 395 26.54 -39.82 33.36
CA LEU A 395 25.52 -38.93 33.95
C LEU A 395 24.32 -38.61 33.02
N MET A 396 24.40 -38.94 31.75
CA MET A 396 23.36 -38.57 30.80
C MET A 396 22.91 -39.76 29.93
N LYS A 397 22.45 -40.83 30.53
CA LYS A 397 21.91 -41.94 29.75
C LYS A 397 20.56 -41.65 29.10
N ASP A 398 19.87 -40.57 29.50
CA ASP A 398 18.47 -40.37 29.13
C ASP A 398 18.07 -38.91 28.88
N LEU A 399 18.92 -38.12 28.22
CA LEU A 399 18.47 -36.80 27.71
C LEU A 399 17.81 -36.99 26.34
N VAL A 400 16.50 -36.99 26.31
CA VAL A 400 15.72 -37.04 25.05
C VAL A 400 15.13 -35.66 24.77
N LEU A 401 15.55 -35.06 23.64
CA LEU A 401 14.88 -33.88 23.08
C LEU A 401 13.66 -34.33 22.28
N CYS A 402 12.47 -34.08 22.82
CA CYS A 402 11.22 -34.28 22.10
C CYS A 402 10.79 -32.96 21.43
N PHE A 403 10.70 -32.97 20.13
CA PHE A 403 10.03 -31.92 19.36
C PHE A 403 8.57 -32.33 19.24
N SER A 404 7.68 -31.65 19.93
CA SER A 404 6.26 -31.74 19.63
C SER A 404 5.88 -30.66 18.65
N ASP A 405 5.00 -30.99 17.73
CA ASP A 405 4.52 -30.22 16.59
C ASP A 405 4.50 -28.69 16.76
N GLY A 406 5.67 -28.09 16.65
CA GLY A 406 5.81 -26.71 16.19
C GLY A 406 5.77 -25.60 17.22
N SER A 407 5.61 -25.80 18.52
CA SER A 407 5.49 -24.66 19.44
C SER A 407 6.17 -24.75 20.80
N GLU A 408 6.59 -25.91 21.30
CA GLU A 408 7.26 -26.01 22.61
C GLU A 408 8.42 -26.99 22.59
N TRP A 409 9.56 -26.54 23.15
CA TRP A 409 10.72 -27.37 23.43
C TRP A 409 10.57 -27.97 24.83
N THR A 410 10.45 -29.25 24.93
CA THR A 410 10.44 -29.90 26.23
C THR A 410 11.71 -30.73 26.39
N ILE A 411 12.57 -30.38 27.37
CA ILE A 411 13.69 -31.19 27.79
C ILE A 411 13.17 -32.13 28.90
N ARG A 412 13.07 -33.42 28.64
CA ARG A 412 12.83 -34.40 29.67
C ARG A 412 14.16 -35.05 30.08
N VAL A 413 14.51 -34.87 31.34
CA VAL A 413 15.53 -35.69 32.01
C VAL A 413 14.80 -36.86 32.62
N VAL A 414 15.03 -38.09 32.14
CA VAL A 414 14.51 -39.33 32.71
C VAL A 414 15.55 -39.95 33.60
#